data_251fdc5a5e30c7c58bfd4ec944abb080
#
_entry.id   251fdc5a5e30c7c58bfd4ec944abb080
#
_cell.length_a   1.000
_cell.length_b   1.000
_cell.length_c   1.000
_cell.angle_alpha   90.00
_cell.angle_beta   90.00
_cell.angle_gamma   90.00
#
_symmetry.space_group_name_H-M   'P 1'
#
loop_
_entity.id
_entity.type
_entity.pdbx_description
1 polymer ?
#
loop_
_entity_poly.entity_id
_entity_poly.type
_entity_poly.pdbx_seq_one_letter_code
_entity_poly.pdbx_strand_id
1 'polypeptide(L)'
;MTSIIDPKKYTKTVDLLRSFFLSKGFYEVHTQNRLSILAACEDPETVATYEYNGEIWPLPQTGQMWLEYELLKNPEAPGFFCVSTSYRQEPNPVEGRHEVIFPMFEFEMHGGVEELKKMEIELCEHLGLPELDIETYDDWGNMFNAKELEHEHEEKIGYGMITDFPEFTSPFWNMSRNDDGETSRRLM
;
A
#
# COMPACT_ATOMS: atom_id res chain seq x y z
N MET A 1 16.36 12.85 -4.64
CA MET A 1 17.58 11.99 -4.69
C MET A 1 17.17 10.63 -4.15
N THR A 2 17.50 9.54 -4.82
CA THR A 2 17.15 8.20 -4.30
C THR A 2 18.03 7.90 -3.10
N SER A 3 17.44 7.59 -1.95
CA SER A 3 18.20 7.24 -0.75
C SER A 3 18.87 5.87 -0.92
N ILE A 4 20.09 5.74 -0.38
CA ILE A 4 20.78 4.44 -0.39
C ILE A 4 20.18 3.57 0.71
N ILE A 5 19.66 2.42 0.32
CA ILE A 5 19.06 1.45 1.24
C ILE A 5 20.15 0.77 2.06
N ASP A 6 20.03 0.81 3.39
CA ASP A 6 20.90 0.02 4.28
C ASP A 6 20.56 -1.47 4.11
N PRO A 7 21.49 -2.30 3.60
CA PRO A 7 21.20 -3.70 3.30
C PRO A 7 20.89 -4.54 4.55
N LYS A 8 21.41 -4.17 5.72
CA LYS A 8 21.13 -4.91 6.97
C LYS A 8 19.72 -4.64 7.47
N LYS A 9 19.30 -3.37 7.44
CA LYS A 9 17.93 -2.97 7.78
C LYS A 9 16.94 -3.58 6.79
N TYR A 10 17.22 -3.46 5.50
CA TYR A 10 16.38 -4.04 4.45
C TYR A 10 16.18 -5.55 4.65
N THR A 11 17.27 -6.31 4.80
CA THR A 11 17.19 -7.76 5.02
C THR A 11 16.33 -8.09 6.24
N LYS A 12 16.61 -7.44 7.38
CA LYS A 12 15.83 -7.67 8.60
C LYS A 12 14.34 -7.40 8.41
N THR A 13 13.99 -6.28 7.77
CA THR A 13 12.59 -5.89 7.57
C THR A 13 11.89 -6.86 6.62
N VAL A 14 12.51 -7.18 5.48
CA VAL A 14 11.91 -8.08 4.49
C VAL A 14 11.77 -9.51 5.05
N ASP A 15 12.73 -9.99 5.83
CA ASP A 15 12.64 -11.31 6.47
C ASP A 15 11.49 -11.38 7.49
N LEU A 16 11.28 -10.32 8.28
CA LEU A 16 10.14 -10.24 9.19
C LEU A 16 8.81 -10.26 8.44
N LEU A 17 8.67 -9.44 7.40
CA LEU A 17 7.46 -9.40 6.56
C LEU A 17 7.22 -10.77 5.89
N ARG A 18 8.23 -11.36 5.24
CA ARG A 18 8.12 -12.69 4.65
C ARG A 18 7.71 -13.76 5.66
N SER A 19 8.33 -13.77 6.84
CA SER A 19 8.01 -14.76 7.87
C SER A 19 6.55 -14.69 8.31
N PHE A 20 6.00 -13.48 8.43
CA PHE A 20 4.60 -13.27 8.73
C PHE A 20 3.68 -13.87 7.67
N PHE A 21 3.82 -13.44 6.41
CA PHE A 21 2.92 -13.88 5.34
C PHE A 21 3.08 -15.37 5.01
N LEU A 22 4.29 -15.92 5.06
CA LEU A 22 4.52 -17.36 4.91
C LEU A 22 3.85 -18.16 6.04
N SER A 23 3.85 -17.65 7.28
CA SER A 23 3.15 -18.31 8.40
C SER A 23 1.63 -18.34 8.23
N LYS A 24 1.07 -17.42 7.44
CA LYS A 24 -0.35 -17.37 7.05
C LYS A 24 -0.66 -18.24 5.82
N GLY A 25 0.34 -18.88 5.23
CA GLY A 25 0.19 -19.73 4.04
C GLY A 25 0.17 -18.97 2.72
N PHE A 26 0.55 -17.70 2.71
CA PHE A 26 0.67 -16.91 1.50
C PHE A 26 1.84 -17.37 0.64
N TYR A 27 1.74 -17.12 -0.66
CA TYR A 27 2.80 -17.42 -1.62
C TYR A 27 3.50 -16.14 -2.10
N GLU A 28 4.83 -16.18 -2.22
CA GLU A 28 5.59 -15.06 -2.79
C GLU A 28 5.53 -15.11 -4.32
N VAL A 29 5.18 -14.00 -4.95
CA VAL A 29 5.10 -13.82 -6.39
C VAL A 29 6.32 -13.07 -6.89
N HIS A 30 6.95 -13.57 -7.95
CA HIS A 30 7.93 -12.80 -8.70
C HIS A 30 7.23 -11.93 -9.73
N THR A 31 7.17 -10.63 -9.48
CA THR A 31 6.56 -9.66 -10.40
C THR A 31 7.43 -9.48 -11.65
N GLN A 32 6.79 -9.56 -12.81
CA GLN A 32 7.45 -9.31 -14.10
C GLN A 32 7.07 -7.91 -14.57
N ASN A 33 7.96 -6.99 -14.62
CA ASN A 33 7.74 -5.58 -14.94
C ASN A 33 7.27 -5.36 -16.41
N ARG A 34 6.18 -6.02 -16.83
CA ARG A 34 5.69 -6.03 -18.22
C ARG A 34 4.18 -6.01 -18.38
N LEU A 35 3.43 -5.64 -17.34
CA LEU A 35 1.99 -5.45 -17.51
C LEU A 35 1.74 -4.08 -18.12
N SER A 36 0.90 -4.05 -19.15
CA SER A 36 0.46 -2.82 -19.82
C SER A 36 -0.78 -2.19 -19.19
N ILE A 37 -1.29 -2.80 -18.13
CA ILE A 37 -2.46 -2.33 -17.40
C ILE A 37 -1.98 -1.72 -16.10
N LEU A 38 -2.42 -0.50 -15.81
CA LEU A 38 -2.17 0.16 -14.54
C LEU A 38 -3.16 -0.35 -13.50
N ALA A 39 -2.68 -0.50 -12.26
CA ALA A 39 -3.56 -0.71 -11.12
C ALA A 39 -4.37 0.56 -10.83
N ALA A 40 -5.54 0.42 -10.17
CA ALA A 40 -6.39 1.56 -9.85
C ALA A 40 -5.72 2.60 -8.93
N CYS A 41 -4.70 2.16 -8.17
CA CYS A 41 -3.91 3.01 -7.28
C CYS A 41 -2.73 3.71 -7.98
N GLU A 42 -2.47 3.41 -9.26
CA GLU A 42 -1.38 4.06 -10.00
C GLU A 42 -1.85 5.38 -10.60
N ASP A 43 -0.99 6.38 -10.52
CA ASP A 43 -1.22 7.68 -11.16
C ASP A 43 -0.67 7.66 -12.59
N PRO A 44 -1.51 7.75 -13.62
CA PRO A 44 -1.08 7.73 -15.02
C PRO A 44 -0.13 8.88 -15.38
N GLU A 45 -0.18 10.01 -14.66
CA GLU A 45 0.66 11.17 -14.92
C GLU A 45 2.10 10.97 -14.43
N THR A 46 2.32 10.06 -13.51
CA THR A 46 3.64 9.78 -12.92
C THR A 46 4.25 8.45 -13.39
N VAL A 47 3.66 7.82 -14.42
CA VAL A 47 4.20 6.59 -15.02
C VAL A 47 5.40 6.91 -15.89
N ALA A 48 6.57 6.41 -15.49
CA ALA A 48 7.76 6.39 -16.33
C ALA A 48 7.72 5.21 -17.30
N THR A 49 8.37 5.35 -18.46
CA THR A 49 8.48 4.29 -19.45
C THR A 49 9.93 4.00 -19.79
N TYR A 50 10.20 2.79 -20.29
CA TYR A 50 11.49 2.41 -20.84
C TYR A 50 11.32 1.69 -22.17
N GLU A 51 12.33 1.79 -23.03
CA GLU A 51 12.39 1.07 -24.29
C GLU A 51 13.22 -0.20 -24.11
N TYR A 52 12.68 -1.32 -24.50
CA TYR A 52 13.39 -2.58 -24.51
C TYR A 52 12.96 -3.44 -25.69
N ASN A 53 13.94 -3.89 -26.47
CA ASN A 53 13.74 -4.75 -27.64
C ASN A 53 12.75 -4.18 -28.67
N GLY A 54 12.77 -2.86 -28.87
CA GLY A 54 11.90 -2.15 -29.83
C GLY A 54 10.47 -1.88 -29.35
N GLU A 55 10.18 -2.19 -28.10
CA GLU A 55 8.89 -1.97 -27.46
C GLU A 55 9.02 -0.99 -26.30
N ILE A 56 7.99 -0.19 -26.07
CA ILE A 56 7.92 0.75 -24.93
C ILE A 56 7.09 0.11 -23.81
N TRP A 57 7.64 0.04 -22.63
CA TRP A 57 7.04 -0.56 -21.45
C TRP A 57 6.93 0.44 -20.31
N PRO A 58 5.85 0.39 -19.50
CA PRO A 58 5.78 1.17 -18.28
C PRO A 58 6.72 0.58 -17.22
N LEU A 59 7.35 1.46 -16.44
CA LEU A 59 7.97 1.07 -15.18
C LEU A 59 6.87 0.96 -14.11
N PRO A 60 6.84 -0.12 -13.31
CA PRO A 60 5.76 -0.36 -12.37
C PRO A 60 5.79 0.63 -11.21
N GLN A 61 4.62 1.07 -10.76
CA GLN A 61 4.45 1.79 -9.50
C GLN A 61 4.08 0.83 -8.36
N THR A 62 3.53 -0.35 -8.69
CA THR A 62 3.06 -1.37 -7.75
C THR A 62 3.18 -2.75 -8.38
N GLY A 63 3.25 -3.78 -7.54
CA GLY A 63 3.12 -5.19 -7.92
C GLY A 63 1.68 -5.72 -7.88
N GLN A 64 0.70 -4.89 -7.51
CA GLN A 64 -0.69 -5.26 -7.26
C GLN A 64 -1.30 -6.10 -8.40
N MET A 65 -1.16 -5.67 -9.65
CA MET A 65 -1.74 -6.39 -10.79
C MET A 65 -1.24 -7.85 -10.94
N TRP A 66 -0.01 -8.13 -10.51
CA TRP A 66 0.51 -9.51 -10.49
C TRP A 66 -0.09 -10.30 -9.34
N LEU A 67 -0.29 -9.68 -8.19
CA LEU A 67 -0.91 -10.31 -7.03
C LEU A 67 -2.37 -10.63 -7.30
N GLU A 68 -3.12 -9.68 -7.85
CA GLU A 68 -4.52 -9.89 -8.26
C GLU A 68 -4.65 -10.98 -9.34
N TYR A 69 -3.75 -10.99 -10.33
CA TYR A 69 -3.73 -12.02 -11.36
C TYR A 69 -3.54 -13.42 -10.76
N GLU A 70 -2.60 -13.57 -9.84
CA GLU A 70 -2.37 -14.86 -9.18
C GLU A 70 -3.53 -15.25 -8.27
N LEU A 71 -4.15 -14.29 -7.58
CA LEU A 71 -5.31 -14.53 -6.72
C LEU A 71 -6.53 -15.00 -7.53
N LEU A 72 -6.79 -14.36 -8.68
CA LEU A 72 -7.86 -14.75 -9.60
C LEU A 72 -7.62 -16.14 -10.20
N LYS A 73 -6.38 -16.47 -10.48
CA LYS A 73 -5.98 -17.73 -11.08
C LYS A 73 -5.95 -18.90 -10.09
N ASN A 74 -5.71 -18.60 -8.82
CA ASN A 74 -5.60 -19.56 -7.73
C ASN A 74 -6.52 -19.17 -6.55
N PRO A 75 -7.85 -19.22 -6.73
CA PRO A 75 -8.80 -18.70 -5.74
C PRO A 75 -8.79 -19.47 -4.40
N GLU A 76 -8.17 -20.64 -4.35
CA GLU A 76 -8.00 -21.43 -3.12
C GLU A 76 -6.82 -20.98 -2.26
N ALA A 77 -5.94 -20.12 -2.80
CA ALA A 77 -4.79 -19.63 -2.06
C ALA A 77 -5.24 -18.65 -0.97
N PRO A 78 -4.66 -18.68 0.23
CA PRO A 78 -4.93 -17.70 1.27
C PRO A 78 -4.61 -16.26 0.85
N GLY A 79 -3.61 -16.11 0.00
CA GLY A 79 -3.19 -14.84 -0.54
C GLY A 79 -1.78 -14.92 -1.16
N PHE A 80 -1.36 -13.80 -1.71
CA PHE A 80 -0.08 -13.63 -2.38
C PHE A 80 0.60 -12.37 -1.87
N PHE A 81 1.93 -12.36 -1.89
CA PHE A 81 2.72 -11.17 -1.58
C PHE A 81 3.92 -11.07 -2.52
N CYS A 82 4.46 -9.87 -2.63
CA CYS A 82 5.70 -9.65 -3.37
C CYS A 82 6.58 -8.59 -2.72
N VAL A 83 7.84 -8.63 -3.09
CA VAL A 83 8.79 -7.52 -2.89
C VAL A 83 9.10 -6.97 -4.26
N SER A 84 8.63 -5.77 -4.54
CA SER A 84 8.79 -5.10 -5.83
C SER A 84 9.60 -3.81 -5.70
N THR A 85 9.85 -3.17 -6.82
CA THR A 85 10.41 -1.81 -6.84
C THR A 85 9.37 -0.89 -7.45
N SER A 86 9.00 0.16 -6.71
CA SER A 86 8.14 1.23 -7.20
C SER A 86 8.97 2.29 -7.91
N TYR A 87 8.50 2.74 -9.06
CA TYR A 87 9.08 3.83 -9.84
C TYR A 87 8.05 4.95 -9.95
N ARG A 88 8.35 6.10 -9.38
CA ARG A 88 7.46 7.27 -9.35
C ARG A 88 8.11 8.43 -10.06
N GLN A 89 7.56 8.84 -11.20
CA GLN A 89 8.04 10.03 -11.92
C GLN A 89 7.31 11.27 -11.39
N GLU A 90 7.52 11.57 -10.11
CA GLU A 90 6.92 12.73 -9.47
C GLU A 90 7.43 14.03 -10.12
N PRO A 91 6.53 14.90 -10.61
CA PRO A 91 6.93 16.14 -11.27
C PRO A 91 7.56 17.16 -10.30
N ASN A 92 7.16 17.13 -9.03
CA ASN A 92 7.65 18.03 -7.99
C ASN A 92 7.92 17.28 -6.69
N PRO A 93 8.94 16.42 -6.63
CA PRO A 93 9.20 15.63 -5.45
C PRO A 93 9.66 16.52 -4.29
N VAL A 94 9.04 16.34 -3.12
CA VAL A 94 9.41 17.02 -1.88
C VAL A 94 10.50 16.21 -1.20
N GLU A 95 11.65 16.82 -0.95
CA GLU A 95 12.78 16.17 -0.28
C GLU A 95 12.37 15.68 1.13
N GLY A 96 12.73 14.45 1.44
CA GLY A 96 12.40 13.80 2.72
C GLY A 96 10.97 13.21 2.79
N ARG A 97 10.11 13.49 1.82
CA ARG A 97 8.76 12.95 1.76
C ARG A 97 8.53 12.07 0.53
N HIS A 98 9.02 12.44 -0.63
CA HIS A 98 8.82 11.72 -1.87
C HIS A 98 10.10 11.01 -2.31
N GLU A 99 10.08 9.70 -2.26
CA GLU A 99 11.09 8.87 -2.92
C GLU A 99 10.60 8.51 -4.32
N VAL A 100 11.51 8.57 -5.30
CA VAL A 100 11.15 8.31 -6.70
C VAL A 100 11.41 6.86 -7.12
N ILE A 101 12.26 6.14 -6.41
CA ILE A 101 12.54 4.71 -6.60
C ILE A 101 12.73 4.09 -5.22
N PHE A 102 11.89 3.14 -4.85
CA PHE A 102 11.96 2.51 -3.53
C PHE A 102 11.41 1.07 -3.56
N PRO A 103 11.86 0.20 -2.65
CA PRO A 103 11.26 -1.12 -2.50
C PRO A 103 9.87 -1.02 -1.88
N MET A 104 8.95 -1.84 -2.38
CA MET A 104 7.62 -2.03 -1.80
C MET A 104 7.44 -3.48 -1.40
N PHE A 105 6.78 -3.69 -0.28
CA PHE A 105 6.22 -4.96 0.11
C PHE A 105 4.70 -4.86 0.00
N GLU A 106 4.10 -5.74 -0.78
CA GLU A 106 2.66 -5.70 -1.09
C GLU A 106 2.05 -7.08 -0.92
N PHE A 107 0.78 -7.12 -0.58
CA PHE A 107 0.03 -8.37 -0.49
C PHE A 107 -1.40 -8.20 -0.99
N GLU A 108 -1.98 -9.29 -1.46
CA GLU A 108 -3.38 -9.39 -1.85
C GLU A 108 -4.00 -10.65 -1.26
N MET A 109 -5.24 -10.54 -0.79
CA MET A 109 -5.99 -11.63 -0.19
C MET A 109 -7.49 -11.49 -0.45
N HIS A 110 -8.21 -12.60 -0.30
CA HIS A 110 -9.66 -12.54 -0.29
C HIS A 110 -10.17 -11.93 1.00
N GLY A 111 -11.23 -11.14 0.91
CA GLY A 111 -11.88 -10.51 2.05
C GLY A 111 -12.30 -9.08 1.77
N GLY A 112 -12.75 -8.41 2.82
CA GLY A 112 -13.11 -7.01 2.82
C GLY A 112 -12.25 -6.21 3.79
N VAL A 113 -12.75 -5.03 4.17
CA VAL A 113 -12.03 -4.12 5.05
C VAL A 113 -11.76 -4.71 6.44
N GLU A 114 -12.67 -5.55 6.95
CA GLU A 114 -12.50 -6.14 8.28
C GLU A 114 -11.38 -7.19 8.30
N GLU A 115 -11.27 -8.01 7.25
CA GLU A 115 -10.18 -8.97 7.08
C GLU A 115 -8.85 -8.24 6.89
N LEU A 116 -8.82 -7.16 6.11
CA LEU A 116 -7.64 -6.33 5.92
C LEU A 116 -7.19 -5.70 7.24
N LYS A 117 -8.12 -5.05 7.97
CA LYS A 117 -7.86 -4.45 9.28
C LYS A 117 -7.26 -5.46 10.26
N LYS A 118 -7.84 -6.66 10.32
CA LYS A 118 -7.31 -7.73 11.16
C LYS A 118 -5.89 -8.13 10.74
N MET A 119 -5.65 -8.29 9.45
CA MET A 119 -4.33 -8.65 8.92
C MET A 119 -3.28 -7.60 9.26
N GLU A 120 -3.60 -6.31 9.13
CA GLU A 120 -2.69 -5.22 9.43
C GLU A 120 -2.38 -5.11 10.93
N ILE A 121 -3.37 -5.30 11.81
CA ILE A 121 -3.15 -5.37 13.26
C ILE A 121 -2.20 -6.50 13.60
N GLU A 122 -2.46 -7.71 13.12
CA GLU A 122 -1.60 -8.88 13.37
C GLU A 122 -0.18 -8.69 12.80
N LEU A 123 -0.05 -7.99 11.68
CA LEU A 123 1.25 -7.62 11.10
C LEU A 123 2.00 -6.65 11.99
N CYS A 124 1.34 -5.61 12.50
CA CYS A 124 1.93 -4.64 13.41
C CYS A 124 2.42 -5.31 14.72
N GLU A 125 1.61 -6.20 15.28
CA GLU A 125 1.99 -7.02 16.43
C GLU A 125 3.24 -7.88 16.14
N HIS A 126 3.26 -8.56 14.97
CA HIS A 126 4.40 -9.37 14.54
C HIS A 126 5.68 -8.54 14.39
N LEU A 127 5.56 -7.31 13.92
CA LEU A 127 6.68 -6.37 13.79
C LEU A 127 7.14 -5.79 15.14
N GLY A 128 6.39 -6.05 16.22
CA GLY A 128 6.68 -5.55 17.56
C GLY A 128 6.35 -4.07 17.73
N LEU A 129 5.40 -3.56 16.93
CA LEU A 129 4.90 -2.20 17.07
C LEU A 129 3.97 -2.10 18.30
N PRO A 130 3.80 -0.91 18.89
CA PRO A 130 2.81 -0.68 19.94
C PRO A 130 1.38 -1.02 19.47
N GLU A 131 0.46 -1.15 20.41
CA GLU A 131 -0.97 -1.20 20.12
C GLU A 131 -1.39 0.02 19.31
N LEU A 132 -2.21 -0.20 18.27
CA LEU A 132 -2.65 0.85 17.37
C LEU A 132 -3.85 1.58 17.95
N ASP A 133 -3.83 2.90 17.87
CA ASP A 133 -5.02 3.72 18.05
C ASP A 133 -5.85 3.68 16.76
N ILE A 134 -7.06 3.11 16.83
CA ILE A 134 -7.90 2.89 15.65
C ILE A 134 -9.14 3.75 15.74
N GLU A 135 -9.23 4.74 14.88
CA GLU A 135 -10.32 5.70 14.84
C GLU A 135 -10.74 6.01 13.39
N THR A 136 -11.94 6.54 13.21
CA THR A 136 -12.37 7.04 11.91
C THR A 136 -11.64 8.32 11.53
N TYR A 137 -11.63 8.65 10.25
CA TYR A 137 -11.08 9.93 9.77
C TYR A 137 -11.70 11.13 10.49
N ASP A 138 -13.01 11.09 10.69
CA ASP A 138 -13.76 12.18 11.35
C ASP A 138 -13.41 12.28 12.85
N ASP A 139 -13.22 11.15 13.54
CA ASP A 139 -12.82 11.15 14.96
C ASP A 139 -11.44 11.74 15.15
N TRP A 140 -10.46 11.35 14.29
CA TRP A 140 -9.14 11.99 14.28
C TRP A 140 -9.24 13.49 13.94
N GLY A 141 -10.05 13.84 12.94
CA GLY A 141 -10.32 15.25 12.59
C GLY A 141 -10.87 16.06 13.77
N ASN A 142 -11.82 15.52 14.49
CA ASN A 142 -12.40 16.14 15.68
C ASN A 142 -11.37 16.32 16.80
N MET A 143 -10.51 15.31 17.05
CA MET A 143 -9.44 15.41 18.07
C MET A 143 -8.46 16.54 17.76
N PHE A 144 -8.14 16.77 16.50
CA PHE A 144 -7.23 17.83 16.06
C PHE A 144 -7.94 19.17 15.75
N ASN A 145 -9.28 19.20 15.82
CA ASN A 145 -10.09 20.31 15.34
C ASN A 145 -9.74 20.71 13.88
N ALA A 146 -9.53 19.70 13.05
CA ALA A 146 -9.14 19.82 11.66
C ALA A 146 -10.18 19.14 10.76
N LYS A 147 -10.53 19.78 9.64
CA LYS A 147 -11.41 19.19 8.62
C LYS A 147 -10.63 18.20 7.75
N GLU A 148 -9.36 18.49 7.48
CA GLU A 148 -8.46 17.67 6.70
C GLU A 148 -7.28 17.26 7.58
N LEU A 149 -6.95 15.98 7.56
CA LEU A 149 -5.75 15.47 8.22
C LEU A 149 -4.54 15.77 7.32
N GLU A 150 -3.61 16.53 7.86
CA GLU A 150 -2.36 16.90 7.21
C GLU A 150 -1.19 16.15 7.84
N HIS A 151 -0.04 16.20 7.21
CA HIS A 151 1.18 15.53 7.68
C HIS A 151 1.50 15.78 9.16
N GLU A 152 1.31 16.99 9.66
CA GLU A 152 1.53 17.32 11.07
C GLU A 152 0.57 16.61 12.05
N HIS A 153 -0.63 16.23 11.57
CA HIS A 153 -1.60 15.45 12.34
C HIS A 153 -1.20 13.97 12.32
N GLU A 154 -0.80 13.45 11.17
CA GLU A 154 -0.31 12.08 11.03
C GLU A 154 0.93 11.82 11.90
N GLU A 155 1.86 12.79 11.99
CA GLU A 155 3.02 12.70 12.89
C GLU A 155 2.62 12.58 14.38
N LYS A 156 1.52 13.23 14.78
CA LYS A 156 1.01 13.19 16.16
C LYS A 156 0.27 11.89 16.47
N ILE A 157 -0.41 11.30 15.48
CA ILE A 157 -1.06 9.99 15.60
C ILE A 157 0.01 8.91 15.88
N GLY A 158 1.15 8.99 15.21
CA GLY A 158 2.25 8.06 15.41
C GLY A 158 1.91 6.65 14.90
N TYR A 159 1.58 5.72 15.80
CA TYR A 159 1.13 4.37 15.45
C TYR A 159 -0.39 4.29 15.56
N GLY A 160 -1.08 4.58 14.48
CA GLY A 160 -2.53 4.57 14.42
C GLY A 160 -3.05 4.01 13.12
N MET A 161 -4.33 3.68 13.10
CA MET A 161 -5.05 3.29 11.90
C MET A 161 -6.22 4.25 11.69
N ILE A 162 -6.31 4.81 10.50
CA ILE A 162 -7.39 5.71 10.08
C ILE A 162 -8.34 4.92 9.21
N THR A 163 -9.63 4.95 9.54
CA THR A 163 -10.69 4.26 8.78
C THR A 163 -11.72 5.23 8.23
N ASP A 164 -12.60 4.75 7.37
CA ASP A 164 -13.81 5.46 6.92
C ASP A 164 -13.53 6.85 6.33
N PHE A 165 -12.76 6.89 5.27
CA PHE A 165 -12.35 8.13 4.61
C PHE A 165 -13.53 8.81 3.90
N PRO A 166 -13.82 10.09 4.20
CA PRO A 166 -14.85 10.87 3.50
C PRO A 166 -14.53 11.08 2.01
N GLU A 167 -15.57 11.28 1.20
CA GLU A 167 -15.43 11.48 -0.26
C GLU A 167 -14.54 12.69 -0.62
N PHE A 168 -14.52 13.75 0.19
CA PHE A 168 -13.68 14.90 -0.10
C PHE A 168 -12.18 14.63 -0.03
N THR A 169 -11.76 13.52 0.59
CA THR A 169 -10.35 13.06 0.59
C THR A 169 -9.95 12.37 -0.72
N SER A 170 -10.85 12.34 -1.69
CA SER A 170 -10.65 11.73 -3.01
C SER A 170 -10.15 10.27 -2.93
N PRO A 171 -10.90 9.38 -2.24
CA PRO A 171 -10.55 7.97 -2.22
C PRO A 171 -10.58 7.41 -3.64
N PHE A 172 -9.88 6.30 -3.87
CA PHE A 172 -9.83 5.69 -5.19
C PHE A 172 -11.23 5.35 -5.71
N TRP A 173 -11.46 5.58 -7.00
CA TRP A 173 -12.75 5.42 -7.66
C TRP A 173 -13.37 4.03 -7.52
N ASN A 174 -12.55 3.00 -7.36
CA ASN A 174 -12.96 1.59 -7.24
C ASN A 174 -13.19 1.14 -5.78
N MET A 175 -13.00 2.01 -4.80
CA MET A 175 -13.28 1.66 -3.40
C MET A 175 -14.76 1.54 -3.15
N SER A 176 -15.14 0.52 -2.40
CA SER A 176 -16.51 0.36 -1.90
C SER A 176 -16.88 1.49 -0.96
N ARG A 177 -18.14 1.86 -0.95
CA ARG A 177 -18.69 2.81 0.02
C ARG A 177 -19.25 2.08 1.22
N ASN A 178 -19.22 2.74 2.36
CA ASN A 178 -19.96 2.31 3.54
C ASN A 178 -21.47 2.49 3.35
N ASP A 179 -22.27 1.96 4.26
CA ASP A 179 -23.74 2.01 4.17
C ASP A 179 -24.29 3.45 4.28
N ASP A 180 -23.50 4.40 4.81
CA ASP A 180 -23.81 5.83 4.85
C ASP A 180 -23.77 6.49 3.45
N GLY A 181 -23.07 5.87 2.49
CA GLY A 181 -22.89 6.37 1.13
C GLY A 181 -21.95 7.58 1.02
N GLU A 182 -21.40 8.07 2.13
CA GLU A 182 -20.57 9.29 2.21
C GLU A 182 -19.10 8.96 2.51
N THR A 183 -18.82 7.80 3.11
CA THR A 183 -17.46 7.36 3.43
C THR A 183 -17.05 6.15 2.62
N SER A 184 -15.76 5.97 2.41
CA SER A 184 -15.19 4.82 1.71
C SER A 184 -14.52 3.84 2.67
N ARG A 185 -14.54 2.56 2.30
CA ARG A 185 -13.87 1.47 3.01
C ARG A 185 -12.38 1.48 2.72
N ARG A 186 -11.70 2.48 3.24
CA ARG A 186 -10.25 2.66 3.15
C ARG A 186 -9.63 2.57 4.53
N LEU A 187 -8.47 1.94 4.62
CA LEU A 187 -7.58 1.95 5.78
C LEU A 187 -6.26 2.66 5.44
N MET A 188 -5.67 3.30 6.41
CA MET A 188 -4.32 3.88 6.31
C MET A 188 -3.62 3.75 7.67
#